data_30829a5a5b5660f4b0e62e17170569cc
#
_entry.id   30829a5a5b5660f4b0e62e17170569cc
#
_cell.length_a   1.000
_cell.length_b   1.000
_cell.length_c   1.000
_cell.angle_alpha   90.00
_cell.angle_beta   90.00
_cell.angle_gamma   90.00
#
_symmetry.space_group_name_H-M   'P 1'
#
loop_
_entity.id
_entity.type
_entity.pdbx_description
1 polymer ?
#
loop_
_entity_poly.entity_id
_entity_poly.type
_entity_poly.pdbx_seq_one_letter_code
_entity_poly.pdbx_strand_id
1 'polypeptide(L)'
;MAVASSTAGAAEPGTPGTGAQAPASPPAGGQPSAPPPGAVQSPASTDPRAQESIQRYNAGVAALQRRDLDYALYQFRQAIRLNPDLPEAHLNLGITLLELRQPGPAIEEFTRTLEISPEHVEARLGLGMAYRAAGDLQRALAELNQVLPKRPDDPQLQVALGDIYRRTNQPQVAADHFLVAAQLAPANASIRFNLGLAYGEAGQTDQAIEAFREAIRLRPDDADANYNLGVLIGEKIRALVDEKVQVYRRAVELRPTLADAHYSLGVAYIQKAQLSQVEEKRSLLQLALEQFRLFEQFAPQDPKAAAATRNIEVLEPQVK
;
A
#
# COMPACT_ATOMS: atom_id res chain seq x y z
N MET A 1 1.85 -24.46 -41.74
CA MET A 1 2.66 -24.08 -42.93
C MET A 1 3.68 -23.07 -42.42
N ALA A 2 4.85 -23.58 -42.27
CA ALA A 2 6.16 -23.33 -42.90
C ALA A 2 6.80 -22.05 -42.32
N VAL A 3 7.78 -22.12 -41.40
CA VAL A 3 9.22 -22.50 -41.47
C VAL A 3 10.04 -21.59 -42.40
N ALA A 4 11.05 -20.92 -41.81
CA ALA A 4 12.42 -20.67 -42.25
C ALA A 4 13.11 -19.82 -41.16
N SER A 5 14.02 -20.23 -40.48
CA SER A 5 15.43 -20.58 -40.24
C SER A 5 16.43 -20.06 -41.30
N SER A 6 17.48 -19.37 -40.79
CA SER A 6 18.82 -19.26 -41.34
C SER A 6 19.73 -18.58 -40.31
N THR A 7 20.57 -19.25 -39.56
CA THR A 7 21.96 -19.74 -39.74
C THR A 7 23.00 -18.67 -39.97
N ALA A 8 23.86 -18.47 -38.98
CA ALA A 8 25.29 -18.79 -38.82
C ALA A 8 26.29 -17.80 -39.46
N GLY A 9 27.32 -17.50 -38.69
CA GLY A 9 28.56 -16.87 -39.13
C GLY A 9 29.54 -16.75 -37.97
N ALA A 10 30.30 -17.82 -37.72
CA ALA A 10 31.44 -17.85 -36.82
C ALA A 10 32.71 -17.33 -37.54
N ALA A 11 33.59 -16.64 -36.81
CA ALA A 11 35.02 -16.54 -37.14
C ALA A 11 35.85 -16.16 -35.92
N GLU A 12 36.63 -17.09 -35.43
CA GLU A 12 37.90 -16.89 -34.71
C GLU A 12 39.06 -17.19 -35.69
N PRO A 13 40.39 -17.08 -35.31
CA PRO A 13 41.12 -16.34 -34.29
C PRO A 13 42.34 -15.57 -34.79
N GLY A 14 42.93 -14.74 -33.94
CA GLY A 14 44.22 -14.14 -34.24
C GLY A 14 45.00 -13.76 -32.99
N THR A 15 46.02 -14.55 -32.63
CA THR A 15 47.13 -14.20 -31.76
C THR A 15 48.44 -14.33 -32.55
N PRO A 16 49.66 -13.89 -32.10
CA PRO A 16 50.04 -13.11 -30.93
C PRO A 16 50.99 -11.92 -31.24
N GLY A 17 51.18 -11.02 -30.28
CA GLY A 17 52.21 -10.00 -30.31
C GLY A 17 52.82 -9.78 -28.92
N THR A 18 53.98 -10.35 -28.73
CA THR A 18 54.84 -10.16 -27.53
C THR A 18 55.43 -8.75 -27.51
N GLY A 19 55.17 -8.00 -26.43
CA GLY A 19 55.84 -6.74 -26.12
C GLY A 19 55.99 -6.62 -24.61
N ALA A 20 57.18 -6.98 -24.12
CA ALA A 20 57.56 -6.77 -22.72
C ALA A 20 57.70 -5.27 -22.43
N GLN A 21 56.87 -4.73 -21.56
CA GLN A 21 57.09 -3.42 -20.93
C GLN A 21 57.36 -3.58 -19.45
N ALA A 22 58.33 -2.83 -18.98
CA ALA A 22 58.84 -2.77 -17.60
C ALA A 22 57.75 -2.40 -16.56
N PRO A 23 57.91 -2.76 -15.29
CA PRO A 23 56.90 -2.49 -14.24
C PRO A 23 56.77 -1.00 -13.99
N ALA A 24 55.58 -0.47 -14.17
CA ALA A 24 55.23 0.89 -13.81
C ALA A 24 55.28 1.06 -12.27
N SER A 25 55.85 2.16 -11.84
CA SER A 25 55.92 2.61 -10.46
C SER A 25 54.50 2.67 -9.82
N PRO A 26 54.36 2.39 -8.52
CA PRO A 26 53.03 2.48 -7.85
C PRO A 26 52.56 3.93 -7.88
N PRO A 27 51.23 4.16 -8.10
CA PRO A 27 50.66 5.50 -8.06
C PRO A 27 50.80 6.07 -6.64
N ALA A 28 51.28 7.31 -6.59
CA ALA A 28 51.35 8.11 -5.38
C ALA A 28 49.97 8.20 -4.69
N GLY A 29 50.05 8.14 -3.35
CA GLY A 29 48.99 8.24 -2.36
C GLY A 29 47.65 8.82 -2.83
N GLY A 30 46.64 7.95 -3.02
CA GLY A 30 45.25 8.35 -3.06
C GLY A 30 44.85 9.00 -1.75
N GLN A 31 44.31 10.21 -1.82
CA GLN A 31 43.67 10.84 -0.67
C GLN A 31 42.63 9.85 -0.09
N PRO A 32 42.50 9.75 1.24
CA PRO A 32 41.50 8.89 1.84
C PRO A 32 40.13 9.29 1.30
N SER A 33 39.42 8.34 0.70
CA SER A 33 38.04 8.51 0.24
C SER A 33 37.21 9.03 1.44
N ALA A 34 36.31 10.00 1.17
CA ALA A 34 35.41 10.52 2.20
C ALA A 34 34.70 9.35 2.92
N PRO A 35 34.57 9.43 4.25
CA PRO A 35 33.90 8.37 4.99
C PRO A 35 32.45 8.24 4.50
N PRO A 36 31.87 7.02 4.53
CA PRO A 36 30.49 6.79 4.13
C PRO A 36 29.53 7.61 4.99
N PRO A 37 28.36 8.05 4.46
CA PRO A 37 27.36 8.76 5.25
C PRO A 37 26.95 7.93 6.47
N GLY A 38 26.96 8.54 7.66
CA GLY A 38 26.72 7.87 8.93
C GLY A 38 27.99 7.35 9.66
N ALA A 39 29.17 7.45 9.04
CA ALA A 39 30.42 7.11 9.72
C ALA A 39 30.77 8.18 10.77
N VAL A 40 31.09 7.72 11.97
CA VAL A 40 31.59 8.59 13.06
C VAL A 40 33.06 8.87 12.83
N GLN A 41 33.45 10.15 12.87
CA GLN A 41 34.86 10.52 12.87
C GLN A 41 35.46 10.12 14.23
N SER A 42 36.64 9.49 14.21
CA SER A 42 37.34 9.17 15.45
C SER A 42 37.59 10.47 16.21
N PRO A 43 37.08 10.61 17.45
CA PRO A 43 37.53 11.70 18.30
C PRO A 43 39.06 11.63 18.46
N ALA A 44 39.70 12.75 18.77
CA ALA A 44 41.12 12.80 19.08
C ALA A 44 41.44 12.08 20.41
N SER A 45 40.70 11.00 20.71
CA SER A 45 40.91 10.14 21.88
C SER A 45 42.16 9.32 21.66
N THR A 46 43.07 9.39 22.64
CA THR A 46 44.28 8.57 22.70
C THR A 46 44.00 7.15 23.22
N ASP A 47 42.74 6.84 23.59
CA ASP A 47 42.33 5.51 24.04
C ASP A 47 42.22 4.53 22.85
N PRO A 48 43.08 3.51 22.77
CA PRO A 48 43.06 2.53 21.69
C PRO A 48 41.72 1.76 21.60
N ARG A 49 41.03 1.52 22.74
CA ARG A 49 39.73 0.84 22.76
C ARG A 49 38.64 1.68 22.12
N ALA A 50 38.60 2.99 22.40
CA ALA A 50 37.67 3.91 21.79
C ALA A 50 37.87 3.98 20.26
N GLN A 51 39.17 4.04 19.83
CA GLN A 51 39.48 4.03 18.39
C GLN A 51 39.05 2.73 17.71
N GLU A 52 39.33 1.57 18.33
CA GLU A 52 38.89 0.28 17.78
C GLU A 52 37.36 0.17 17.73
N SER A 53 36.65 0.65 18.76
CA SER A 53 35.18 0.69 18.76
C SER A 53 34.63 1.43 17.54
N ILE A 54 35.17 2.62 17.22
CA ILE A 54 34.77 3.42 16.08
C ILE A 54 35.11 2.72 14.75
N GLN A 55 36.27 2.06 14.67
CA GLN A 55 36.62 1.28 13.47
C GLN A 55 35.62 0.14 13.22
N ARG A 56 35.25 -0.60 14.28
CA ARG A 56 34.23 -1.67 14.20
C ARG A 56 32.86 -1.10 13.77
N TYR A 57 32.44 0.01 14.38
CA TYR A 57 31.21 0.71 14.01
C TYR A 57 31.23 1.09 12.52
N ASN A 58 32.27 1.76 12.03
CA ASN A 58 32.38 2.17 10.65
C ASN A 58 32.41 0.97 9.66
N ALA A 59 33.02 -0.16 10.07
CA ALA A 59 32.97 -1.40 9.30
C ALA A 59 31.53 -1.95 9.22
N GLY A 60 30.75 -1.85 10.29
CA GLY A 60 29.34 -2.20 10.32
C GLY A 60 28.49 -1.32 9.39
N VAL A 61 28.70 -0.01 9.41
CA VAL A 61 28.03 0.94 8.50
C VAL A 61 28.34 0.61 7.03
N ALA A 62 29.62 0.33 6.71
CA ALA A 62 30.00 -0.06 5.35
C ALA A 62 29.38 -1.41 4.93
N ALA A 63 29.16 -2.33 5.86
CA ALA A 63 28.47 -3.59 5.63
C ALA A 63 26.97 -3.38 5.33
N LEU A 64 26.29 -2.52 6.09
CA LEU A 64 24.89 -2.15 5.82
C LEU A 64 24.70 -1.58 4.39
N GLN A 65 25.61 -0.72 3.95
CA GLN A 65 25.56 -0.18 2.59
C GLN A 65 25.66 -1.26 1.50
N ARG A 66 26.37 -2.36 1.79
CA ARG A 66 26.48 -3.53 0.90
C ARG A 66 25.39 -4.58 1.14
N ARG A 67 24.45 -4.31 2.06
CA ARG A 67 23.40 -5.25 2.51
C ARG A 67 23.95 -6.56 3.10
N ASP A 68 25.16 -6.53 3.65
CA ASP A 68 25.73 -7.63 4.40
C ASP A 68 25.32 -7.50 5.88
N LEU A 69 24.08 -7.92 6.16
CA LEU A 69 23.44 -7.71 7.46
C LEU A 69 24.11 -8.52 8.56
N ASP A 70 24.60 -9.74 8.27
CA ASP A 70 25.26 -10.59 9.26
C ASP A 70 26.61 -10.00 9.66
N TYR A 71 27.37 -9.51 8.71
CA TYR A 71 28.64 -8.85 9.01
C TYR A 71 28.42 -7.50 9.72
N ALA A 72 27.40 -6.73 9.34
CA ALA A 72 27.02 -5.50 10.04
C ALA A 72 26.68 -5.77 11.51
N LEU A 73 25.81 -6.75 11.76
CA LEU A 73 25.43 -7.19 13.10
C LEU A 73 26.64 -7.60 13.95
N TYR A 74 27.56 -8.39 13.37
CA TYR A 74 28.78 -8.78 14.05
C TYR A 74 29.62 -7.55 14.42
N GLN A 75 29.84 -6.63 13.49
CA GLN A 75 30.69 -5.45 13.71
C GLN A 75 30.10 -4.48 14.74
N PHE A 76 28.79 -4.22 14.70
CA PHE A 76 28.15 -3.38 15.72
C PHE A 76 28.20 -3.98 17.10
N ARG A 77 28.03 -5.31 17.23
CA ARG A 77 28.22 -6.00 18.53
C ARG A 77 29.65 -5.90 19.02
N GLN A 78 30.67 -5.94 18.14
CA GLN A 78 32.06 -5.72 18.55
C GLN A 78 32.28 -4.27 19.01
N ALA A 79 31.71 -3.28 18.28
CA ALA A 79 31.81 -1.88 18.68
C ALA A 79 31.23 -1.64 20.09
N ILE A 80 30.05 -2.20 20.36
CA ILE A 80 29.35 -2.10 21.66
C ILE A 80 30.15 -2.77 22.78
N ARG A 81 30.80 -3.92 22.52
CA ARG A 81 31.66 -4.56 23.52
C ARG A 81 32.87 -3.70 23.93
N LEU A 82 33.40 -2.93 22.99
CA LEU A 82 34.51 -2.02 23.22
C LEU A 82 34.06 -0.72 23.87
N ASN A 83 32.90 -0.18 23.45
CA ASN A 83 32.28 1.01 24.01
C ASN A 83 30.76 0.79 24.17
N PRO A 84 30.29 0.37 25.37
CA PRO A 84 28.87 0.12 25.64
C PRO A 84 28.00 1.37 25.63
N ASP A 85 28.55 2.56 25.66
CA ASP A 85 27.84 3.83 25.68
C ASP A 85 27.94 4.58 24.32
N LEU A 86 28.11 3.84 23.21
CA LEU A 86 28.11 4.39 21.85
C LEU A 86 26.69 4.30 21.28
N PRO A 87 25.86 5.38 21.32
CA PRO A 87 24.47 5.33 20.95
C PRO A 87 24.27 5.00 19.46
N GLU A 88 25.19 5.44 18.60
CA GLU A 88 25.12 5.17 17.15
C GLU A 88 25.29 3.67 16.84
N ALA A 89 26.07 2.94 17.65
CA ALA A 89 26.24 1.49 17.46
C ALA A 89 24.99 0.73 17.89
N HIS A 90 24.35 1.09 19.00
CA HIS A 90 23.06 0.55 19.41
C HIS A 90 21.96 0.87 18.40
N LEU A 91 21.88 2.12 17.94
CA LEU A 91 20.92 2.52 16.91
C LEU A 91 21.03 1.65 15.64
N ASN A 92 22.24 1.55 15.09
CA ASN A 92 22.46 0.81 13.85
C ASN A 92 22.33 -0.71 14.04
N LEU A 93 22.66 -1.24 15.22
CA LEU A 93 22.35 -2.63 15.56
C LEU A 93 20.84 -2.87 15.60
N GLY A 94 20.07 -1.97 16.21
CA GLY A 94 18.59 -2.01 16.23
C GLY A 94 18.00 -1.99 14.82
N ILE A 95 18.50 -1.12 13.94
CA ILE A 95 18.08 -1.05 12.53
C ILE A 95 18.40 -2.37 11.82
N THR A 96 19.62 -2.91 11.99
CA THR A 96 20.03 -4.18 11.38
C THR A 96 19.15 -5.34 11.85
N LEU A 97 18.81 -5.38 13.14
CA LEU A 97 17.93 -6.39 13.72
C LEU A 97 16.49 -6.29 13.16
N LEU A 98 15.97 -5.10 12.92
CA LEU A 98 14.67 -4.93 12.25
C LEU A 98 14.70 -5.44 10.82
N GLU A 99 15.75 -5.18 10.05
CA GLU A 99 15.91 -5.73 8.69
C GLU A 99 15.98 -7.26 8.70
N LEU A 100 16.61 -7.85 9.73
CA LEU A 100 16.64 -9.28 9.98
C LEU A 100 15.33 -9.85 10.57
N ARG A 101 14.27 -9.05 10.67
CA ARG A 101 12.96 -9.40 11.26
C ARG A 101 13.04 -9.89 12.71
N GLN A 102 13.94 -9.31 13.50
CA GLN A 102 14.13 -9.57 14.91
C GLN A 102 13.69 -8.36 15.76
N PRO A 103 12.37 -8.08 15.87
CA PRO A 103 11.88 -6.87 16.53
C PRO A 103 12.16 -6.86 18.04
N GLY A 104 12.15 -8.01 18.72
CA GLY A 104 12.42 -8.08 20.16
C GLY A 104 13.80 -7.54 20.52
N PRO A 105 14.90 -8.13 19.99
CA PRO A 105 16.25 -7.59 20.18
C PRO A 105 16.41 -6.13 19.70
N ALA A 106 15.72 -5.73 18.61
CA ALA A 106 15.76 -4.35 18.12
C ALA A 106 15.19 -3.36 19.15
N ILE A 107 14.10 -3.72 19.85
CA ILE A 107 13.52 -2.92 20.93
C ILE A 107 14.56 -2.66 22.04
N GLU A 108 15.31 -3.69 22.44
CA GLU A 108 16.36 -3.55 23.46
C GLU A 108 17.43 -2.54 23.05
N GLU A 109 17.90 -2.63 21.81
CA GLU A 109 18.95 -1.76 21.29
C GLU A 109 18.49 -0.31 21.12
N PHE A 110 17.28 -0.07 20.61
CA PHE A 110 16.73 1.29 20.54
C PHE A 110 16.46 1.88 21.93
N THR A 111 16.00 1.05 22.86
CA THR A 111 15.80 1.48 24.26
C THR A 111 17.15 1.89 24.86
N ARG A 112 18.20 1.10 24.63
CA ARG A 112 19.54 1.45 25.10
C ARG A 112 20.05 2.74 24.49
N THR A 113 19.78 2.98 23.18
CA THR A 113 20.10 4.26 22.55
C THR A 113 19.43 5.43 23.27
N LEU A 114 18.14 5.29 23.63
CA LEU A 114 17.37 6.33 24.31
C LEU A 114 17.76 6.50 25.78
N GLU A 115 18.26 5.47 26.45
CA GLU A 115 18.85 5.60 27.80
C GLU A 115 20.11 6.46 27.78
N ILE A 116 20.94 6.30 26.72
CA ILE A 116 22.17 7.10 26.55
C ILE A 116 21.84 8.51 26.02
N SER A 117 20.88 8.60 25.08
CA SER A 117 20.50 9.83 24.39
C SER A 117 18.97 9.95 24.31
N PRO A 118 18.29 10.47 25.35
CA PRO A 118 16.82 10.49 25.47
C PRO A 118 16.10 11.25 24.34
N GLU A 119 16.76 12.25 23.73
CA GLU A 119 16.19 13.08 22.65
C GLU A 119 16.49 12.54 21.24
N HIS A 120 17.03 11.32 21.12
CA HIS A 120 17.42 10.75 19.84
C HIS A 120 16.19 10.36 19.00
N VAL A 121 15.81 11.22 18.06
CA VAL A 121 14.57 11.09 17.26
C VAL A 121 14.56 9.81 16.43
N GLU A 122 15.69 9.43 15.81
CA GLU A 122 15.81 8.24 14.98
C GLU A 122 15.65 6.96 15.81
N ALA A 123 16.19 6.94 17.03
CA ALA A 123 16.03 5.80 17.93
C ALA A 123 14.57 5.63 18.39
N ARG A 124 13.91 6.75 18.67
CA ARG A 124 12.48 6.73 19.04
C ARG A 124 11.60 6.29 17.86
N LEU A 125 11.90 6.74 16.66
CA LEU A 125 11.26 6.25 15.43
C LEU A 125 11.48 4.74 15.26
N GLY A 126 12.75 4.29 15.39
CA GLY A 126 13.13 2.88 15.31
C GLY A 126 12.42 2.03 16.37
N LEU A 127 12.32 2.51 17.61
CA LEU A 127 11.61 1.84 18.71
C LEU A 127 10.11 1.68 18.37
N GLY A 128 9.45 2.74 17.88
CA GLY A 128 8.06 2.69 17.44
C GLY A 128 7.85 1.69 16.30
N MET A 129 8.75 1.66 15.31
CA MET A 129 8.72 0.69 14.23
C MET A 129 8.96 -0.75 14.73
N ALA A 130 9.84 -0.94 15.70
CA ALA A 130 10.10 -2.24 16.31
C ALA A 130 8.89 -2.77 17.10
N TYR A 131 8.23 -1.91 17.89
CA TYR A 131 6.98 -2.27 18.56
C TYR A 131 5.87 -2.61 17.54
N ARG A 132 5.73 -1.85 16.46
CA ARG A 132 4.78 -2.17 15.38
C ARG A 132 5.06 -3.54 14.77
N ALA A 133 6.33 -3.85 14.49
CA ALA A 133 6.75 -5.14 13.95
C ALA A 133 6.51 -6.29 14.94
N ALA A 134 6.66 -6.04 16.25
CA ALA A 134 6.34 -6.99 17.31
C ALA A 134 4.83 -7.16 17.56
N GLY A 135 3.99 -6.31 16.94
CA GLY A 135 2.53 -6.32 17.14
C GLY A 135 2.03 -5.53 18.35
N ASP A 136 2.91 -4.87 19.09
CA ASP A 136 2.55 -3.99 20.20
C ASP A 136 2.19 -2.60 19.68
N LEU A 137 0.97 -2.49 19.16
CA LEU A 137 0.48 -1.29 18.49
C LEU A 137 0.31 -0.11 19.45
N GLN A 138 0.03 -0.38 20.73
CA GLN A 138 -0.13 0.66 21.74
C GLN A 138 1.20 1.37 22.02
N ARG A 139 2.26 0.60 22.32
CA ARG A 139 3.58 1.17 22.53
C ARG A 139 4.14 1.80 21.25
N ALA A 140 3.87 1.21 20.08
CA ALA A 140 4.24 1.79 18.79
C ALA A 140 3.65 3.21 18.63
N LEU A 141 2.34 3.39 18.88
CA LEU A 141 1.69 4.70 18.81
C LEU A 141 2.30 5.69 19.81
N ALA A 142 2.57 5.25 21.04
CA ALA A 142 3.14 6.12 22.06
C ALA A 142 4.50 6.71 21.62
N GLU A 143 5.37 5.88 21.04
CA GLU A 143 6.68 6.35 20.56
C GLU A 143 6.58 7.18 19.26
N LEU A 144 5.80 6.73 18.28
CA LEU A 144 5.66 7.44 16.99
C LEU A 144 4.99 8.80 17.14
N ASN A 145 4.02 8.95 18.04
CA ASN A 145 3.39 10.23 18.32
C ASN A 145 4.34 11.26 18.96
N GLN A 146 5.39 10.83 19.65
CA GLN A 146 6.45 11.72 20.13
C GLN A 146 7.39 12.18 19.00
N VAL A 147 7.50 11.38 17.93
CA VAL A 147 8.30 11.72 16.72
C VAL A 147 7.53 12.67 15.80
N LEU A 148 6.21 12.52 15.72
CA LEU A 148 5.37 13.25 14.75
C LEU A 148 5.56 14.79 14.76
N PRO A 149 5.63 15.47 15.90
CA PRO A 149 5.86 16.93 15.92
C PRO A 149 7.25 17.34 15.40
N LYS A 150 8.24 16.44 15.51
CA LYS A 150 9.62 16.68 15.07
C LYS A 150 9.83 16.33 13.59
N ARG A 151 8.99 15.44 13.02
CA ARG A 151 9.06 14.94 11.63
C ARG A 151 7.67 14.82 10.99
N PRO A 152 6.91 15.91 10.89
CA PRO A 152 5.55 15.85 10.31
C PRO A 152 5.57 15.45 8.83
N ASP A 153 6.66 15.75 8.11
CA ASP A 153 6.83 15.52 6.68
C ASP A 153 7.60 14.23 6.36
N ASP A 154 7.66 13.29 7.29
CA ASP A 154 8.25 11.96 7.05
C ASP A 154 7.17 11.00 6.51
N PRO A 155 7.23 10.61 5.21
CA PRO A 155 6.20 9.75 4.63
C PRO A 155 6.19 8.35 5.26
N GLN A 156 7.33 7.85 5.77
CA GLN A 156 7.39 6.54 6.41
C GLN A 156 6.72 6.55 7.78
N LEU A 157 6.91 7.62 8.54
CA LEU A 157 6.21 7.84 9.81
C LEU A 157 4.69 7.90 9.59
N GLN A 158 4.25 8.68 8.60
CA GLN A 158 2.83 8.80 8.27
C GLN A 158 2.23 7.45 7.86
N VAL A 159 2.92 6.68 7.03
CA VAL A 159 2.50 5.32 6.64
C VAL A 159 2.43 4.39 7.85
N ALA A 160 3.40 4.47 8.76
CA ALA A 160 3.42 3.63 9.96
C ALA A 160 2.23 3.94 10.89
N LEU A 161 1.94 5.21 11.12
CA LEU A 161 0.78 5.64 11.89
C LEU A 161 -0.54 5.20 11.23
N GLY A 162 -0.68 5.43 9.91
CA GLY A 162 -1.83 4.99 9.14
C GLY A 162 -2.07 3.47 9.25
N ASP A 163 -1.03 2.65 9.11
CA ASP A 163 -1.12 1.19 9.27
C ASP A 163 -1.59 0.79 10.69
N ILE A 164 -1.04 1.43 11.71
CA ILE A 164 -1.42 1.14 13.09
C ILE A 164 -2.88 1.53 13.34
N TYR A 165 -3.32 2.73 12.93
CA TYR A 165 -4.70 3.18 13.12
C TYR A 165 -5.70 2.30 12.37
N ARG A 166 -5.37 1.83 11.16
CA ARG A 166 -6.21 0.88 10.43
C ARG A 166 -6.32 -0.45 11.17
N ARG A 167 -5.21 -1.01 11.67
CA ARG A 167 -5.18 -2.25 12.47
C ARG A 167 -5.87 -2.14 13.82
N THR A 168 -6.00 -0.94 14.36
CA THR A 168 -6.75 -0.66 15.61
C THR A 168 -8.20 -0.22 15.35
N ASN A 169 -8.72 -0.49 14.15
CA ASN A 169 -10.10 -0.20 13.74
C ASN A 169 -10.46 1.29 13.80
N GLN A 170 -9.52 2.14 13.40
CA GLN A 170 -9.70 3.60 13.29
C GLN A 170 -9.43 4.04 11.84
N PRO A 171 -10.24 3.57 10.86
CA PRO A 171 -9.91 3.71 9.44
C PRO A 171 -9.93 5.17 8.96
N GLN A 172 -10.74 6.04 9.57
CA GLN A 172 -10.74 7.45 9.23
C GLN A 172 -9.40 8.12 9.57
N VAL A 173 -8.89 7.90 10.77
CA VAL A 173 -7.59 8.46 11.20
C VAL A 173 -6.46 7.86 10.34
N ALA A 174 -6.57 6.58 9.98
CA ALA A 174 -5.63 5.94 9.08
C ALA A 174 -5.62 6.61 7.70
N ALA A 175 -6.81 6.91 7.13
CA ALA A 175 -6.94 7.60 5.86
C ALA A 175 -6.29 8.99 5.89
N ASP A 176 -6.45 9.75 6.98
CA ASP A 176 -5.84 11.06 7.14
C ASP A 176 -4.30 10.97 7.09
N HIS A 177 -3.71 10.01 7.80
CA HIS A 177 -2.26 9.76 7.76
C HIS A 177 -1.77 9.28 6.38
N PHE A 178 -2.49 8.34 5.74
CA PHE A 178 -2.14 7.90 4.38
C PHE A 178 -2.31 9.01 3.35
N LEU A 179 -3.27 9.93 3.52
CA LEU A 179 -3.43 11.08 2.64
C LEU A 179 -2.21 12.01 2.73
N VAL A 180 -1.74 12.33 3.94
CA VAL A 180 -0.50 13.09 4.15
C VAL A 180 0.69 12.36 3.50
N ALA A 181 0.83 11.06 3.74
CA ALA A 181 1.89 10.25 3.12
C ALA A 181 1.84 10.30 1.58
N ALA A 182 0.62 10.25 0.99
CA ALA A 182 0.42 10.33 -0.45
C ALA A 182 0.73 11.70 -1.05
N GLN A 183 0.59 12.78 -0.27
CA GLN A 183 1.02 14.12 -0.66
C GLN A 183 2.55 14.26 -0.63
N LEU A 184 3.21 13.68 0.37
CA LEU A 184 4.66 13.69 0.53
C LEU A 184 5.37 12.77 -0.49
N ALA A 185 4.74 11.67 -0.89
CA ALA A 185 5.28 10.69 -1.84
C ALA A 185 4.27 10.38 -2.96
N PRO A 186 3.95 11.33 -3.87
CA PRO A 186 2.86 11.22 -4.83
C PRO A 186 3.01 10.09 -5.85
N ALA A 187 4.22 9.63 -6.12
CA ALA A 187 4.51 8.53 -7.05
C ALA A 187 4.46 7.13 -6.39
N ASN A 188 4.12 7.03 -5.11
CA ASN A 188 4.11 5.77 -4.41
C ASN A 188 2.73 5.08 -4.52
N ALA A 189 2.62 4.09 -5.42
CA ALA A 189 1.40 3.33 -5.63
C ALA A 189 0.89 2.61 -4.37
N SER A 190 1.80 2.09 -3.53
CA SER A 190 1.43 1.35 -2.31
C SER A 190 0.78 2.26 -1.27
N ILE A 191 1.19 3.53 -1.17
CA ILE A 191 0.54 4.50 -0.29
C ILE A 191 -0.87 4.80 -0.79
N ARG A 192 -1.07 5.00 -2.10
CA ARG A 192 -2.39 5.21 -2.71
C ARG A 192 -3.31 4.00 -2.50
N PHE A 193 -2.76 2.79 -2.62
CA PHE A 193 -3.49 1.56 -2.34
C PHE A 193 -3.96 1.49 -0.86
N ASN A 194 -3.05 1.75 0.09
CA ASN A 194 -3.40 1.76 1.52
C ASN A 194 -4.41 2.87 1.87
N LEU A 195 -4.33 4.02 1.22
CA LEU A 195 -5.32 5.09 1.33
C LEU A 195 -6.71 4.61 0.86
N GLY A 196 -6.75 3.90 -0.27
CA GLY A 196 -7.97 3.29 -0.80
C GLY A 196 -8.59 2.28 0.17
N LEU A 197 -7.78 1.42 0.78
CA LEU A 197 -8.24 0.50 1.81
C LEU A 197 -8.83 1.24 3.02
N ALA A 198 -8.12 2.26 3.53
CA ALA A 198 -8.55 3.02 4.68
C ALA A 198 -9.86 3.78 4.40
N TYR A 199 -10.01 4.40 3.23
CA TYR A 199 -11.27 5.03 2.83
C TYR A 199 -12.40 4.01 2.69
N GLY A 200 -12.14 2.82 2.10
CA GLY A 200 -13.13 1.75 1.98
C GLY A 200 -13.62 1.27 3.34
N GLU A 201 -12.69 1.00 4.27
CA GLU A 201 -13.00 0.61 5.65
C GLU A 201 -13.74 1.71 6.43
N ALA A 202 -13.52 2.99 6.09
CA ALA A 202 -14.23 4.14 6.65
C ALA A 202 -15.60 4.40 5.98
N GLY A 203 -16.01 3.59 4.99
CA GLY A 203 -17.26 3.77 4.24
C GLY A 203 -17.23 4.92 3.23
N GLN A 204 -16.08 5.50 2.97
CA GLN A 204 -15.88 6.61 2.03
C GLN A 204 -15.64 6.06 0.61
N THR A 205 -16.66 5.42 0.04
CA THR A 205 -16.57 4.64 -1.20
C THR A 205 -16.00 5.44 -2.39
N ASP A 206 -16.40 6.70 -2.56
CA ASP A 206 -15.96 7.51 -3.69
C ASP A 206 -14.48 7.86 -3.59
N GLN A 207 -13.99 8.22 -2.40
CA GLN A 207 -12.59 8.51 -2.16
C GLN A 207 -11.73 7.23 -2.29
N ALA A 208 -12.24 6.08 -1.86
CA ALA A 208 -11.58 4.79 -2.04
C ALA A 208 -11.41 4.44 -3.53
N ILE A 209 -12.47 4.64 -4.34
CA ILE A 209 -12.43 4.43 -5.79
C ILE A 209 -11.34 5.30 -6.44
N GLU A 210 -11.28 6.59 -6.10
CA GLU A 210 -10.24 7.49 -6.65
C GLU A 210 -8.84 7.10 -6.19
N ALA A 211 -8.66 6.72 -4.94
CA ALA A 211 -7.37 6.28 -4.41
C ALA A 211 -6.87 5.00 -5.12
N PHE A 212 -7.75 4.01 -5.36
CA PHE A 212 -7.38 2.81 -6.13
C PHE A 212 -7.10 3.11 -7.60
N ARG A 213 -7.85 4.01 -8.25
CA ARG A 213 -7.56 4.46 -9.62
C ARG A 213 -6.17 5.07 -9.73
N GLU A 214 -5.79 5.92 -8.78
CA GLU A 214 -4.45 6.49 -8.74
C GLU A 214 -3.38 5.43 -8.47
N ALA A 215 -3.62 4.46 -7.58
CA ALA A 215 -2.71 3.32 -7.37
C ALA A 215 -2.49 2.54 -8.67
N ILE A 216 -3.56 2.23 -9.42
CA ILE A 216 -3.51 1.52 -10.70
C ILE A 216 -2.81 2.37 -11.77
N ARG A 217 -3.06 3.69 -11.81
CA ARG A 217 -2.35 4.58 -12.74
C ARG A 217 -0.83 4.54 -12.54
N LEU A 218 -0.40 4.45 -11.27
CA LEU A 218 1.02 4.34 -10.89
C LEU A 218 1.59 2.93 -11.10
N ARG A 219 0.76 1.90 -10.90
CA ARG A 219 1.12 0.48 -11.09
C ARG A 219 -0.05 -0.27 -11.75
N PRO A 220 -0.10 -0.32 -13.09
CA PRO A 220 -1.24 -0.90 -13.82
C PRO A 220 -1.42 -2.40 -13.63
N ASP A 221 -0.38 -3.13 -13.26
CA ASP A 221 -0.34 -4.57 -13.03
C ASP A 221 -0.65 -4.98 -11.57
N ASP A 222 -1.07 -4.03 -10.72
CA ASP A 222 -1.46 -4.31 -9.34
C ASP A 222 -2.84 -5.01 -9.31
N ALA A 223 -2.82 -6.33 -9.19
CA ALA A 223 -4.03 -7.16 -9.18
C ALA A 223 -4.95 -6.85 -8.00
N ASP A 224 -4.38 -6.56 -6.82
CA ASP A 224 -5.15 -6.26 -5.61
C ASP A 224 -5.87 -4.91 -5.73
N ALA A 225 -5.21 -3.90 -6.29
CA ALA A 225 -5.83 -2.61 -6.55
C ALA A 225 -6.97 -2.70 -7.56
N ASN A 226 -6.77 -3.45 -8.66
CA ASN A 226 -7.80 -3.71 -9.66
C ASN A 226 -9.00 -4.47 -9.07
N TYR A 227 -8.74 -5.49 -8.25
CA TYR A 227 -9.79 -6.27 -7.58
C TYR A 227 -10.61 -5.40 -6.64
N ASN A 228 -9.96 -4.67 -5.72
CA ASN A 228 -10.65 -3.81 -4.74
C ASN A 228 -11.48 -2.70 -5.43
N LEU A 229 -10.93 -2.09 -6.48
CA LEU A 229 -11.68 -1.14 -7.31
C LEU A 229 -12.94 -1.78 -7.91
N GLY A 230 -12.82 -2.99 -8.46
CA GLY A 230 -13.94 -3.73 -9.03
C GLY A 230 -15.04 -4.03 -8.00
N VAL A 231 -14.65 -4.44 -6.79
CA VAL A 231 -15.58 -4.69 -5.67
C VAL A 231 -16.36 -3.42 -5.32
N LEU A 232 -15.66 -2.30 -5.09
CA LEU A 232 -16.31 -1.03 -4.70
C LEU A 232 -17.26 -0.49 -5.79
N ILE A 233 -16.86 -0.59 -7.07
CA ILE A 233 -17.75 -0.20 -8.19
C ILE A 233 -19.00 -1.08 -8.19
N GLY A 234 -18.86 -2.39 -8.00
CA GLY A 234 -19.97 -3.33 -7.92
C GLY A 234 -20.94 -3.00 -6.79
N GLU A 235 -20.43 -2.70 -5.60
CA GLU A 235 -21.22 -2.28 -4.44
C GLU A 235 -21.96 -0.96 -4.70
N LYS A 236 -21.27 0.03 -5.27
CA LYS A 236 -21.87 1.31 -5.63
C LYS A 236 -23.00 1.16 -6.66
N ILE A 237 -22.82 0.33 -7.68
CA ILE A 237 -23.88 0.02 -8.67
C ILE A 237 -25.07 -0.61 -7.98
N ARG A 238 -24.87 -1.58 -7.09
CA ARG A 238 -25.96 -2.24 -6.35
C ARG A 238 -26.72 -1.24 -5.48
N ALA A 239 -26.04 -0.38 -4.73
CA ALA A 239 -26.67 0.65 -3.91
C ALA A 239 -27.51 1.64 -4.74
N LEU A 240 -26.98 2.06 -5.90
CA LEU A 240 -27.73 2.94 -6.82
C LEU A 240 -28.97 2.28 -7.41
N VAL A 241 -28.92 0.96 -7.69
CA VAL A 241 -30.11 0.23 -8.18
C VAL A 241 -31.14 0.09 -7.07
N ASP A 242 -30.74 -0.18 -5.84
CA ASP A 242 -31.65 -0.23 -4.68
C ASP A 242 -32.32 1.13 -4.43
N GLU A 243 -31.57 2.22 -4.52
CA GLU A 243 -32.12 3.57 -4.41
C GLU A 243 -33.15 3.85 -5.52
N LYS A 244 -32.84 3.50 -6.78
CA LYS A 244 -33.81 3.63 -7.89
C LYS A 244 -35.13 2.89 -7.61
N VAL A 245 -35.04 1.65 -7.12
CA VAL A 245 -36.25 0.88 -6.77
C VAL A 245 -37.05 1.60 -5.70
N GLN A 246 -36.40 2.12 -4.65
CA GLN A 246 -37.10 2.84 -3.57
C GLN A 246 -37.78 4.13 -4.08
N VAL A 247 -37.06 4.94 -4.84
CA VAL A 247 -37.55 6.22 -5.36
C VAL A 247 -38.72 6.00 -6.30
N TYR A 248 -38.63 5.05 -7.25
CA TYR A 248 -39.72 4.76 -8.16
C TYR A 248 -40.92 4.09 -7.47
N ARG A 249 -40.70 3.23 -6.48
CA ARG A 249 -41.75 2.69 -5.62
C ARG A 249 -42.50 3.83 -4.92
N ARG A 250 -41.77 4.78 -4.36
CA ARG A 250 -42.40 5.95 -3.74
C ARG A 250 -43.21 6.81 -4.72
N ALA A 251 -42.69 6.96 -5.93
CA ALA A 251 -43.44 7.67 -7.00
C ALA A 251 -44.76 6.99 -7.33
N VAL A 252 -44.79 5.66 -7.45
CA VAL A 252 -46.00 4.86 -7.70
C VAL A 252 -46.96 4.93 -6.51
N GLU A 253 -46.50 4.89 -5.28
CA GLU A 253 -47.31 5.05 -4.07
C GLU A 253 -48.02 6.42 -4.04
N LEU A 254 -47.28 7.49 -4.39
CA LEU A 254 -47.82 8.86 -4.39
C LEU A 254 -48.76 9.12 -5.55
N ARG A 255 -48.53 8.49 -6.68
CA ARG A 255 -49.39 8.60 -7.88
C ARG A 255 -49.53 7.24 -8.59
N PRO A 256 -50.50 6.41 -8.17
CA PRO A 256 -50.67 5.04 -8.70
C PRO A 256 -50.94 4.94 -10.20
N THR A 257 -51.36 6.03 -10.83
CA THR A 257 -51.64 6.08 -12.29
C THR A 257 -50.48 6.69 -13.11
N LEU A 258 -49.32 6.96 -12.46
CA LEU A 258 -48.14 7.51 -13.15
C LEU A 258 -47.44 6.41 -13.95
N ALA A 259 -47.84 6.27 -15.23
CA ALA A 259 -47.34 5.21 -16.10
C ALA A 259 -45.79 5.18 -16.19
N ASP A 260 -45.16 6.34 -16.38
CA ASP A 260 -43.66 6.43 -16.43
C ASP A 260 -42.99 5.89 -15.20
N ALA A 261 -43.58 6.04 -14.00
CA ALA A 261 -43.02 5.49 -12.77
C ALA A 261 -43.11 3.95 -12.75
N HIS A 262 -44.21 3.38 -13.21
CA HIS A 262 -44.35 1.93 -13.37
C HIS A 262 -43.35 1.36 -14.36
N TYR A 263 -43.16 1.97 -15.52
CA TYR A 263 -42.15 1.54 -16.48
C TYR A 263 -40.73 1.57 -15.87
N SER A 264 -40.39 2.70 -15.25
CA SER A 264 -39.05 2.89 -14.62
C SER A 264 -38.80 1.94 -13.45
N LEU A 265 -39.82 1.65 -12.63
CA LEU A 265 -39.78 0.67 -11.55
C LEU A 265 -39.58 -0.75 -12.09
N GLY A 266 -40.31 -1.11 -13.17
CA GLY A 266 -40.14 -2.40 -13.84
C GLY A 266 -38.67 -2.60 -14.33
N VAL A 267 -38.11 -1.58 -15.00
CA VAL A 267 -36.70 -1.59 -15.42
C VAL A 267 -35.74 -1.71 -14.24
N ALA A 268 -35.99 -0.97 -13.14
CA ALA A 268 -35.14 -1.02 -11.93
C ALA A 268 -35.18 -2.41 -11.26
N TYR A 269 -36.34 -3.07 -11.24
CA TYR A 269 -36.46 -4.45 -10.76
C TYR A 269 -35.67 -5.46 -11.62
N ILE A 270 -35.67 -5.31 -12.95
CA ILE A 270 -34.81 -6.14 -13.82
C ILE A 270 -33.34 -5.92 -13.50
N GLN A 271 -32.89 -4.66 -13.37
CA GLN A 271 -31.52 -4.35 -13.02
C GLN A 271 -31.14 -4.95 -11.67
N LYS A 272 -32.02 -4.86 -10.67
CA LYS A 272 -31.82 -5.48 -9.37
C LYS A 272 -31.73 -7.01 -9.47
N ALA A 273 -32.60 -7.65 -10.24
CA ALA A 273 -32.60 -9.08 -10.45
C ALA A 273 -31.30 -9.59 -11.12
N GLN A 274 -30.67 -8.78 -11.98
CA GLN A 274 -29.38 -9.10 -12.59
C GLN A 274 -28.21 -9.09 -11.59
N LEU A 275 -28.35 -8.32 -10.52
CA LEU A 275 -27.33 -8.19 -9.44
C LEU A 275 -27.61 -9.10 -8.24
N SER A 276 -28.77 -9.78 -8.20
CA SER A 276 -29.24 -10.62 -7.10
C SER A 276 -28.93 -12.10 -7.32
N GLN A 277 -28.93 -12.86 -6.22
CA GLN A 277 -28.80 -14.32 -6.26
C GLN A 277 -30.07 -14.97 -6.82
N VAL A 278 -29.95 -16.23 -7.22
CA VAL A 278 -31.00 -16.98 -7.97
C VAL A 278 -32.34 -16.97 -7.26
N GLU A 279 -32.34 -17.11 -5.92
CA GLU A 279 -33.58 -17.19 -5.12
C GLU A 279 -34.38 -15.87 -5.14
N GLU A 280 -33.74 -14.74 -5.03
CA GLU A 280 -34.38 -13.41 -5.07
C GLU A 280 -34.73 -12.99 -6.49
N LYS A 281 -33.97 -13.46 -7.48
CA LYS A 281 -34.12 -13.07 -8.89
C LYS A 281 -35.51 -13.29 -9.40
N ARG A 282 -36.12 -14.45 -9.14
CA ARG A 282 -37.48 -14.78 -9.65
C ARG A 282 -38.54 -13.84 -9.09
N SER A 283 -38.52 -13.51 -7.80
CA SER A 283 -39.47 -12.61 -7.19
C SER A 283 -39.33 -11.18 -7.72
N LEU A 284 -38.11 -10.71 -7.96
CA LEU A 284 -37.86 -9.40 -8.57
C LEU A 284 -38.36 -9.33 -10.02
N LEU A 285 -38.20 -10.40 -10.80
CA LEU A 285 -38.72 -10.46 -12.15
C LEU A 285 -40.27 -10.51 -12.17
N GLN A 286 -40.91 -11.15 -11.18
CA GLN A 286 -42.36 -11.08 -11.00
C GLN A 286 -42.83 -9.66 -10.72
N LEU A 287 -42.14 -8.94 -9.81
CA LEU A 287 -42.45 -7.54 -9.54
C LEU A 287 -42.27 -6.66 -10.80
N ALA A 288 -41.20 -6.90 -11.57
CA ALA A 288 -40.98 -6.19 -12.82
C ALA A 288 -42.12 -6.42 -13.82
N LEU A 289 -42.54 -7.67 -13.99
CA LEU A 289 -43.67 -8.06 -14.87
C LEU A 289 -44.98 -7.35 -14.50
N GLU A 290 -45.29 -7.30 -13.21
CA GLU A 290 -46.46 -6.57 -12.70
C GLU A 290 -46.41 -5.08 -13.05
N GLN A 291 -45.26 -4.45 -12.87
CA GLN A 291 -45.12 -3.02 -13.17
C GLN A 291 -45.27 -2.72 -14.67
N PHE A 292 -44.75 -3.55 -15.57
CA PHE A 292 -44.94 -3.36 -17.01
C PHE A 292 -46.42 -3.55 -17.45
N ARG A 293 -47.15 -4.47 -16.83
CA ARG A 293 -48.59 -4.64 -17.06
C ARG A 293 -49.41 -3.41 -16.62
N LEU A 294 -49.06 -2.84 -15.45
CA LEU A 294 -49.66 -1.60 -14.99
C LEU A 294 -49.34 -0.42 -15.91
N PHE A 295 -48.09 -0.36 -16.41
CA PHE A 295 -47.75 0.65 -17.42
C PHE A 295 -48.62 0.53 -18.66
N GLU A 296 -48.80 -0.67 -19.26
CA GLU A 296 -49.67 -0.89 -20.43
C GLU A 296 -51.14 -0.52 -20.14
N GLN A 297 -51.60 -0.80 -18.91
CA GLN A 297 -52.96 -0.42 -18.49
C GLN A 297 -53.14 1.10 -18.46
N PHE A 298 -52.16 1.85 -17.94
CA PHE A 298 -52.30 3.30 -17.75
C PHE A 298 -51.87 4.12 -18.97
N ALA A 299 -51.03 3.59 -19.85
CA ALA A 299 -50.50 4.30 -21.02
C ALA A 299 -50.35 3.40 -22.26
N PRO A 300 -51.45 2.80 -22.79
CA PRO A 300 -51.37 1.85 -23.91
C PRO A 300 -50.91 2.48 -25.22
N GLN A 301 -51.00 3.80 -25.36
CA GLN A 301 -50.57 4.55 -26.54
C GLN A 301 -49.21 5.23 -26.38
N ASP A 302 -48.50 5.03 -25.25
CA ASP A 302 -47.20 5.61 -25.04
C ASP A 302 -46.16 4.97 -26.00
N PRO A 303 -45.19 5.74 -26.51
CA PRO A 303 -44.09 5.19 -27.34
C PRO A 303 -43.32 4.05 -26.70
N LYS A 304 -43.29 3.95 -25.35
CA LYS A 304 -42.65 2.87 -24.59
C LYS A 304 -43.52 1.59 -24.53
N ALA A 305 -44.79 1.62 -24.95
CA ALA A 305 -45.67 0.44 -24.85
C ALA A 305 -45.10 -0.78 -25.58
N ALA A 306 -44.56 -0.61 -26.79
CA ALA A 306 -43.89 -1.71 -27.50
C ALA A 306 -42.65 -2.28 -26.79
N ALA A 307 -41.97 -1.47 -25.98
CA ALA A 307 -40.86 -1.95 -25.17
C ALA A 307 -41.35 -2.65 -23.89
N ALA A 308 -42.44 -2.18 -23.29
CA ALA A 308 -43.08 -2.84 -22.15
C ALA A 308 -43.61 -4.22 -22.55
N THR A 309 -44.31 -4.34 -23.68
CA THR A 309 -44.79 -5.64 -24.20
C THR A 309 -43.64 -6.62 -24.42
N ARG A 310 -42.53 -6.19 -25.06
CA ARG A 310 -41.36 -7.05 -25.21
C ARG A 310 -40.77 -7.51 -23.86
N ASN A 311 -40.72 -6.62 -22.86
CA ASN A 311 -40.27 -7.00 -21.55
C ASN A 311 -41.22 -8.03 -20.90
N ILE A 312 -42.52 -7.88 -21.03
CA ILE A 312 -43.54 -8.84 -20.56
C ILE A 312 -43.29 -10.20 -21.19
N GLU A 313 -43.21 -10.28 -22.54
CA GLU A 313 -42.99 -11.52 -23.29
C GLU A 313 -41.69 -12.26 -22.84
N VAL A 314 -40.62 -11.51 -22.54
CA VAL A 314 -39.35 -12.08 -22.07
C VAL A 314 -39.43 -12.55 -20.62
N LEU A 315 -40.16 -11.83 -19.75
CA LEU A 315 -40.22 -12.11 -18.32
C LEU A 315 -41.23 -13.24 -17.99
N GLU A 316 -42.34 -13.34 -18.68
CA GLU A 316 -43.38 -14.34 -18.36
C GLU A 316 -42.89 -15.80 -18.30
N PRO A 317 -42.03 -16.29 -19.21
CA PRO A 317 -41.46 -17.64 -19.11
C PRO A 317 -40.51 -17.83 -17.95
N GLN A 318 -39.87 -16.76 -17.49
CA GLN A 318 -38.85 -16.81 -16.43
C GLN A 318 -39.45 -16.84 -15.02
N VAL A 319 -40.72 -16.46 -14.88
CA VAL A 319 -41.39 -16.38 -13.57
C VAL A 319 -42.40 -17.50 -13.35
N LYS A 320 -42.72 -18.25 -14.41
CA LYS A 320 -43.52 -19.52 -14.36
C LYS A 320 -42.64 -20.64 -13.86
#